data_3d399ce006d186bd364065029f17a230
#
_entry.id   3d399ce006d186bd364065029f17a230
#
_cell.length_a   1.000
_cell.length_b   1.000
_cell.length_c   1.000
_cell.angle_alpha   90.00
_cell.angle_beta   90.00
_cell.angle_gamma   90.00
#
_symmetry.space_group_name_H-M   'P 1'
#
loop_
_entity.id
_entity.type
_entity.pdbx_description
1 polymer ?
#
loop_
_entity_poly.entity_id
_entity_poly.type
_entity_poly.pdbx_seq_one_letter_code
_entity_poly.pdbx_strand_id
1 'polypeptide(L)'
;FILAGSFRFSVANLTANPTNLTGIFHATALMFVAYTGYGRITTMGEEVQHPEKTIPRAVLLTLVLTMLLYVAVAIVGIGVAGSTVMSLSATAKAAPLEVVARYFAMTAMLGVLLNLILGLSRVLLAMGRRGDMPRVVARLNAARTTPAIAVIVMGAIVALLVLIGNVKTTWSFSAFNVLIYYALTNLSALRLSASERLYPTAIAWTGLIACLFLAFWVEPQIWLIGLGLIGLGLLWKALTRF
;
A
#
# COMPACT_ATOMS: atom_id res chain seq x y z
N PHE A 1 9.58 6.21 19.62
CA PHE A 1 9.15 7.46 19.01
C PHE A 1 8.06 8.16 19.83
N ILE A 2 6.90 7.50 20.07
CA ILE A 2 5.78 8.08 20.82
C ILE A 2 6.21 8.51 22.22
N LEU A 3 6.86 7.64 23.00
CA LEU A 3 7.32 7.94 24.36
C LEU A 3 8.38 9.06 24.38
N ALA A 4 9.32 9.07 23.44
CA ALA A 4 10.35 10.11 23.37
C ALA A 4 9.78 11.46 22.92
N GLY A 5 8.78 11.46 22.04
CA GLY A 5 8.12 12.68 21.56
C GLY A 5 7.20 13.33 22.58
N SER A 6 6.60 12.57 23.50
CA SER A 6 5.69 13.12 24.50
C SER A 6 6.34 14.15 25.44
N PHE A 7 7.65 14.07 25.65
CA PHE A 7 8.40 15.05 26.47
C PHE A 7 8.57 16.43 25.82
N ARG A 8 8.38 16.55 24.50
CA ARG A 8 8.51 17.82 23.74
C ARG A 8 7.22 18.23 23.06
N PHE A 9 6.11 17.67 23.49
CA PHE A 9 4.79 17.88 22.90
C PHE A 9 4.23 19.25 23.24
N SER A 10 3.76 20.01 22.23
CA SER A 10 3.06 21.26 22.39
C SER A 10 1.68 21.21 21.73
N VAL A 11 0.63 21.47 22.51
CA VAL A 11 -0.76 21.50 22.01
C VAL A 11 -0.95 22.65 21.00
N ALA A 12 -0.23 23.75 21.12
CA ALA A 12 -0.30 24.87 20.19
C ALA A 12 0.06 24.46 18.75
N ASN A 13 0.94 23.47 18.58
CA ASN A 13 1.32 22.96 17.26
C ASN A 13 0.17 22.21 16.56
N LEU A 14 -0.78 21.65 17.28
CA LEU A 14 -1.94 20.95 16.71
C LEU A 14 -2.99 21.93 16.15
N THR A 15 -3.07 23.12 16.70
CA THR A 15 -4.09 24.12 16.34
C THR A 15 -3.57 25.21 15.41
N ALA A 16 -2.27 25.22 15.11
CA ALA A 16 -1.60 26.30 14.37
C ALA A 16 -1.94 26.38 12.88
N ASN A 17 -2.57 25.35 12.30
CA ASN A 17 -2.83 25.32 10.85
C ASN A 17 -4.32 25.26 10.52
N PRO A 18 -4.81 26.14 9.63
CA PRO A 18 -6.14 26.01 9.09
C PRO A 18 -6.22 24.74 8.22
N THR A 19 -7.14 23.83 8.56
CA THR A 19 -7.45 22.67 7.74
C THR A 19 -8.32 23.08 6.56
N ASN A 20 -7.93 22.68 5.34
CA ASN A 20 -8.78 22.83 4.19
C ASN A 20 -9.25 21.43 3.71
N LEU A 21 -10.48 21.34 3.19
CA LEU A 21 -11.08 20.08 2.74
C LEU A 21 -10.25 19.39 1.63
N THR A 22 -9.70 20.18 0.73
CA THR A 22 -8.84 19.68 -0.36
C THR A 22 -7.61 18.96 0.20
N GLY A 23 -6.94 19.56 1.19
CA GLY A 23 -5.80 18.96 1.87
C GLY A 23 -6.16 17.67 2.60
N ILE A 24 -7.34 17.62 3.24
CA ILE A 24 -7.83 16.42 3.93
C ILE A 24 -8.03 15.26 2.93
N PHE A 25 -8.73 15.48 1.82
CA PHE A 25 -8.96 14.43 0.84
C PHE A 25 -7.66 13.97 0.16
N HIS A 26 -6.77 14.91 -0.18
CA HIS A 26 -5.45 14.58 -0.71
C HIS A 26 -4.63 13.73 0.27
N ALA A 27 -4.54 14.15 1.53
CA ALA A 27 -3.86 13.39 2.57
C ALA A 27 -4.49 12.01 2.79
N THR A 28 -5.82 11.91 2.77
CA THR A 28 -6.54 10.64 2.90
C THR A 28 -6.20 9.69 1.74
N ALA A 29 -6.17 10.20 0.50
CA ALA A 29 -5.79 9.40 -0.67
C ALA A 29 -4.35 8.87 -0.54
N LEU A 30 -3.40 9.70 -0.12
CA LEU A 30 -2.01 9.30 0.07
C LEU A 30 -1.83 8.34 1.24
N MET A 31 -2.53 8.57 2.36
CA MET A 31 -2.47 7.69 3.54
C MET A 31 -3.11 6.33 3.31
N PHE A 32 -3.97 6.18 2.31
CA PHE A 32 -4.58 4.89 1.99
C PHE A 32 -3.55 3.78 1.76
N VAL A 33 -2.41 4.10 1.14
CA VAL A 33 -1.30 3.16 0.92
C VAL A 33 -0.79 2.54 2.22
N ALA A 34 -0.75 3.33 3.30
CA ALA A 34 -0.23 2.87 4.59
C ALA A 34 -1.08 1.74 5.22
N TYR A 35 -2.34 1.59 4.78
CA TYR A 35 -3.27 0.56 5.27
C TYR A 35 -3.36 -0.69 4.39
N THR A 36 -2.62 -0.79 3.28
CA THR A 36 -2.84 -1.81 2.25
C THR A 36 -2.17 -3.17 2.50
N GLY A 37 -1.38 -3.32 3.55
CA GLY A 37 -0.61 -4.54 3.83
C GLY A 37 -1.45 -5.80 4.12
N TYR A 38 -2.68 -5.64 4.61
CA TYR A 38 -3.56 -6.73 5.02
C TYR A 38 -4.00 -7.66 3.87
N GLY A 39 -4.02 -7.17 2.63
CA GLY A 39 -4.43 -7.98 1.48
C GLY A 39 -3.58 -9.26 1.28
N ARG A 40 -2.38 -9.33 1.86
CA ARG A 40 -1.53 -10.52 1.82
C ARG A 40 -2.02 -11.66 2.72
N ILE A 41 -2.75 -11.36 3.78
CA ILE A 41 -3.33 -12.37 4.68
C ILE A 41 -4.33 -13.24 3.90
N THR A 42 -5.00 -12.68 2.89
CA THR A 42 -5.97 -13.42 2.08
C THR A 42 -5.33 -14.52 1.23
N THR A 43 -4.02 -14.44 0.96
CA THR A 43 -3.29 -15.49 0.22
C THR A 43 -2.92 -16.70 1.09
N MET A 44 -3.12 -16.62 2.41
CA MET A 44 -2.79 -17.67 3.38
C MET A 44 -4.00 -18.58 3.73
N GLY A 45 -5.06 -18.56 2.91
CA GLY A 45 -6.28 -19.30 3.18
C GLY A 45 -6.08 -20.81 3.36
N GLU A 46 -5.08 -21.41 2.72
CA GLU A 46 -4.75 -22.82 2.84
C GLU A 46 -3.91 -23.17 4.09
N GLU A 47 -3.28 -22.16 4.70
CA GLU A 47 -2.37 -22.33 5.85
C GLU A 47 -3.05 -22.01 7.20
N VAL A 48 -4.24 -21.40 7.16
CA VAL A 48 -4.95 -20.91 8.35
C VAL A 48 -6.14 -21.83 8.70
N GLN A 49 -6.30 -22.17 9.98
CA GLN A 49 -7.47 -22.89 10.46
C GLN A 49 -8.72 -21.99 10.44
N HIS A 50 -9.84 -22.50 9.92
CA HIS A 50 -11.10 -21.78 9.76
C HIS A 50 -10.94 -20.43 9.08
N PRO A 51 -10.38 -20.36 7.84
CA PRO A 51 -9.99 -19.11 7.17
C PRO A 51 -11.17 -18.15 6.99
N GLU A 52 -12.40 -18.66 6.81
CA GLU A 52 -13.62 -17.88 6.64
C GLU A 52 -13.97 -17.00 7.85
N LYS A 53 -13.49 -17.34 9.05
CA LYS A 53 -13.68 -16.59 10.29
C LYS A 53 -12.42 -15.88 10.76
N THR A 54 -11.29 -16.58 10.65
CA THR A 54 -10.01 -16.09 11.19
C THR A 54 -9.46 -14.94 10.35
N ILE A 55 -9.49 -15.05 9.02
CA ILE A 55 -8.95 -14.01 8.12
C ILE A 55 -9.71 -12.68 8.29
N PRO A 56 -11.05 -12.60 8.22
CA PRO A 56 -11.76 -11.34 8.41
C PRO A 56 -11.50 -10.68 9.77
N ARG A 57 -11.47 -11.49 10.84
CA ARG A 57 -11.17 -10.97 12.19
C ARG A 57 -9.75 -10.43 12.31
N ALA A 58 -8.77 -11.15 11.77
CA ALA A 58 -7.38 -10.72 11.75
C ALA A 58 -7.20 -9.41 10.98
N VAL A 59 -7.85 -9.27 9.82
CA VAL A 59 -7.85 -8.04 9.02
C VAL A 59 -8.43 -6.87 9.81
N LEU A 60 -9.63 -7.03 10.39
CA LEU A 60 -10.28 -5.97 11.16
C LEU A 60 -9.45 -5.54 12.36
N LEU A 61 -8.93 -6.51 13.14
CA LEU A 61 -8.09 -6.23 14.31
C LEU A 61 -6.81 -5.47 13.89
N THR A 62 -6.15 -5.94 12.83
CA THR A 62 -4.94 -5.30 12.31
C THR A 62 -5.22 -3.87 11.87
N LEU A 63 -6.33 -3.63 11.15
CA LEU A 63 -6.71 -2.28 10.70
C LEU A 63 -6.97 -1.34 11.87
N VAL A 64 -7.70 -1.80 12.91
CA VAL A 64 -7.97 -0.99 14.09
C VAL A 64 -6.68 -0.65 14.84
N LEU A 65 -5.83 -1.65 15.11
CA LEU A 65 -4.56 -1.44 15.81
C LEU A 65 -3.63 -0.51 15.02
N THR A 66 -3.55 -0.70 13.71
CA THR A 66 -2.72 0.14 12.83
C THR A 66 -3.26 1.58 12.80
N MET A 67 -4.59 1.76 12.74
CA MET A 67 -5.22 3.07 12.78
C MET A 67 -4.88 3.81 14.08
N LEU A 68 -5.03 3.16 15.22
CA LEU A 68 -4.69 3.74 16.52
C LEU A 68 -3.22 4.14 16.60
N LEU A 69 -2.32 3.27 16.12
CA LEU A 69 -0.90 3.53 16.09
C LEU A 69 -0.57 4.73 15.19
N TYR A 70 -1.13 4.79 13.98
CA TYR A 70 -0.87 5.89 13.05
C TYR A 70 -1.41 7.23 13.54
N VAL A 71 -2.60 7.22 14.15
CA VAL A 71 -3.15 8.42 14.79
C VAL A 71 -2.25 8.89 15.92
N ALA A 72 -1.78 7.98 16.79
CA ALA A 72 -0.86 8.33 17.87
C ALA A 72 0.47 8.89 17.34
N VAL A 73 1.05 8.28 16.31
CA VAL A 73 2.27 8.77 15.66
C VAL A 73 2.06 10.15 15.02
N ALA A 74 0.92 10.36 14.36
CA ALA A 74 0.59 11.64 13.75
C ALA A 74 0.43 12.77 14.78
N ILE A 75 -0.32 12.50 15.87
CA ILE A 75 -0.51 13.46 16.96
C ILE A 75 0.84 13.86 17.58
N VAL A 76 1.66 12.86 17.92
CA VAL A 76 2.99 13.15 18.51
C VAL A 76 3.89 13.85 17.50
N GLY A 77 3.89 13.44 16.23
CA GLY A 77 4.68 14.07 15.18
C GLY A 77 4.36 15.55 15.01
N ILE A 78 3.06 15.88 14.87
CA ILE A 78 2.60 17.27 14.75
C ILE A 78 2.84 18.04 16.06
N GLY A 79 2.58 17.43 17.21
CA GLY A 79 2.78 18.07 18.50
C GLY A 79 4.24 18.45 18.80
N VAL A 80 5.20 17.67 18.29
CA VAL A 80 6.65 17.94 18.48
C VAL A 80 7.20 18.95 17.48
N ALA A 81 6.86 18.82 16.21
CA ALA A 81 7.51 19.56 15.13
C ALA A 81 6.58 20.55 14.38
N GLY A 82 5.31 20.64 14.77
CA GLY A 82 4.32 21.50 14.13
C GLY A 82 4.07 21.11 12.67
N SER A 83 3.62 22.10 11.88
CA SER A 83 3.32 21.91 10.44
C SER A 83 4.53 21.67 9.55
N THR A 84 5.73 21.89 10.06
CA THR A 84 6.98 21.67 9.31
C THR A 84 7.44 20.22 9.30
N VAL A 85 6.65 19.30 9.88
CA VAL A 85 6.95 17.86 9.83
C VAL A 85 6.81 17.34 8.40
N MET A 86 7.90 17.32 7.67
CA MET A 86 7.94 16.74 6.34
C MET A 86 8.26 15.24 6.35
N SER A 87 8.77 14.70 7.46
CA SER A 87 9.10 13.26 7.58
C SER A 87 9.33 12.86 9.04
N LEU A 88 9.11 11.57 9.33
CA LEU A 88 9.48 10.95 10.61
C LEU A 88 10.96 11.17 10.98
N SER A 89 11.84 11.29 9.98
CA SER A 89 13.24 11.58 10.18
C SER A 89 13.49 13.01 10.70
N ALA A 90 12.68 13.98 10.26
CA ALA A 90 12.77 15.36 10.78
C ALA A 90 12.33 15.42 12.26
N THR A 91 11.30 14.67 12.63
CA THR A 91 10.85 14.56 14.02
C THR A 91 11.85 13.77 14.89
N ALA A 92 12.50 12.75 14.32
CA ALA A 92 13.55 12.00 15.00
C ALA A 92 14.80 12.83 15.30
N LYS A 93 15.13 13.84 14.48
CA LYS A 93 16.22 14.78 14.76
C LYS A 93 16.05 15.58 16.06
N ALA A 94 14.83 15.74 16.51
CA ALA A 94 14.52 16.35 17.79
C ALA A 94 14.64 15.40 18.99
N ALA A 95 14.89 14.10 18.76
CA ALA A 95 15.00 13.08 19.80
C ALA A 95 16.47 12.70 20.05
N PRO A 96 16.87 12.44 21.32
CA PRO A 96 18.26 12.07 21.65
C PRO A 96 18.71 10.71 21.05
N LEU A 97 17.80 9.96 20.42
CA LEU A 97 18.00 8.63 19.83
C LEU A 97 17.93 8.65 18.27
N GLU A 98 18.23 9.78 17.63
CA GLU A 98 18.14 9.94 16.17
C GLU A 98 18.87 8.84 15.40
N VAL A 99 20.13 8.58 15.77
CA VAL A 99 20.98 7.60 15.08
C VAL A 99 20.39 6.20 15.19
N VAL A 100 19.97 5.81 16.39
CA VAL A 100 19.35 4.50 16.65
C VAL A 100 18.04 4.35 15.88
N ALA A 101 17.17 5.36 15.93
CA ALA A 101 15.90 5.35 15.21
C ALA A 101 16.09 5.23 13.68
N ARG A 102 17.13 5.87 13.14
CA ARG A 102 17.48 5.81 11.72
C ARG A 102 17.91 4.39 11.31
N TYR A 103 18.78 3.73 12.06
CA TYR A 103 19.20 2.35 11.77
C TYR A 103 18.04 1.37 11.88
N PHE A 104 17.19 1.49 12.90
CA PHE A 104 15.99 0.65 13.01
C PHE A 104 15.03 0.86 11.85
N ALA A 105 14.79 2.11 11.41
CA ALA A 105 13.95 2.40 10.25
C ALA A 105 14.53 1.78 8.97
N MET A 106 15.83 1.90 8.73
CA MET A 106 16.51 1.28 7.57
C MET A 106 16.36 -0.24 7.58
N THR A 107 16.59 -0.90 8.72
CA THR A 107 16.45 -2.35 8.85
C THR A 107 15.02 -2.79 8.61
N ALA A 108 14.03 -2.08 9.15
CA ALA A 108 12.61 -2.36 8.92
C ALA A 108 12.24 -2.20 7.44
N MET A 109 12.72 -1.14 6.78
CA MET A 109 12.48 -0.91 5.34
C MET A 109 13.07 -2.01 4.46
N LEU A 110 14.27 -2.52 4.80
CA LEU A 110 14.88 -3.65 4.08
C LEU A 110 14.04 -4.92 4.21
N GLY A 111 13.51 -5.21 5.40
CA GLY A 111 12.61 -6.35 5.61
C GLY A 111 11.31 -6.23 4.80
N VAL A 112 10.71 -5.04 4.76
CA VAL A 112 9.53 -4.75 3.94
C VAL A 112 9.85 -4.90 2.45
N LEU A 113 10.98 -4.36 1.98
CA LEU A 113 11.43 -4.45 0.59
C LEU A 113 11.61 -5.90 0.15
N LEU A 114 12.31 -6.71 0.96
CA LEU A 114 12.49 -8.13 0.69
C LEU A 114 11.15 -8.86 0.54
N ASN A 115 10.23 -8.64 1.49
CA ASN A 115 8.90 -9.24 1.45
C ASN A 115 8.09 -8.77 0.23
N LEU A 116 8.23 -7.50 -0.19
CA LEU A 116 7.60 -6.96 -1.40
C LEU A 116 8.12 -7.67 -2.66
N ILE A 117 9.44 -7.78 -2.83
CA ILE A 117 10.05 -8.44 -3.99
C ILE A 117 9.61 -9.91 -4.08
N LEU A 118 9.61 -10.63 -2.95
CA LEU A 118 9.15 -12.03 -2.91
C LEU A 118 7.66 -12.15 -3.23
N GLY A 119 6.82 -11.28 -2.71
CA GLY A 119 5.39 -11.28 -3.00
C GLY A 119 5.08 -10.98 -4.46
N LEU A 120 5.68 -9.93 -5.02
CA LEU A 120 5.48 -9.52 -6.40
C LEU A 120 6.03 -10.55 -7.40
N SER A 121 7.15 -11.21 -7.07
CA SER A 121 7.69 -12.28 -7.92
C SER A 121 6.75 -13.48 -8.05
N ARG A 122 6.00 -13.81 -6.99
CA ARG A 122 4.95 -14.86 -7.02
C ARG A 122 3.76 -14.45 -7.89
N VAL A 123 3.35 -13.18 -7.84
CA VAL A 123 2.31 -12.65 -8.73
C VAL A 123 2.75 -12.74 -10.18
N LEU A 124 4.00 -12.31 -10.48
CA LEU A 124 4.56 -12.37 -11.82
C LEU A 124 4.67 -13.82 -12.32
N LEU A 125 5.06 -14.77 -11.45
CA LEU A 125 5.04 -16.20 -11.74
C LEU A 125 3.63 -16.68 -12.13
N ALA A 126 2.61 -16.30 -11.37
CA ALA A 126 1.22 -16.67 -11.64
C ALA A 126 0.73 -16.10 -12.97
N MET A 127 1.05 -14.85 -13.28
CA MET A 127 0.74 -14.23 -14.57
C MET A 127 1.43 -14.93 -15.73
N GLY A 128 2.70 -15.33 -15.58
CA GLY A 128 3.43 -16.10 -16.57
C GLY A 128 2.84 -17.50 -16.81
N ARG A 129 2.34 -18.17 -15.76
CA ARG A 129 1.64 -19.46 -15.87
C ARG A 129 0.29 -19.33 -16.57
N ARG A 130 -0.42 -18.23 -16.36
CA ARG A 130 -1.70 -17.93 -17.04
C ARG A 130 -1.54 -17.50 -18.49
N GLY A 131 -0.33 -17.17 -18.93
CA GLY A 131 -0.07 -16.63 -20.26
C GLY A 131 -0.30 -15.12 -20.39
N ASP A 132 -0.59 -14.42 -19.28
CA ASP A 132 -0.73 -12.95 -19.25
C ASP A 132 0.64 -12.24 -19.40
N MET A 133 1.74 -12.97 -19.13
CA MET A 133 3.13 -12.52 -19.26
C MET A 133 3.98 -13.59 -19.98
N PRO A 134 5.16 -13.23 -20.53
CA PRO A 134 6.03 -14.20 -21.19
C PRO A 134 6.36 -15.39 -20.29
N ARG A 135 6.28 -16.61 -20.82
CA ARG A 135 6.47 -17.85 -20.05
C ARG A 135 7.85 -17.97 -19.37
N VAL A 136 8.81 -17.18 -19.80
CA VAL A 136 10.16 -17.13 -19.18
C VAL A 136 10.11 -16.76 -17.70
N VAL A 137 9.21 -15.85 -17.31
CA VAL A 137 9.06 -15.43 -15.88
C VAL A 137 8.42 -16.52 -15.02
N ALA A 138 7.81 -17.54 -15.65
CA ALA A 138 7.21 -18.68 -14.95
C ALA A 138 8.20 -19.82 -14.66
N ARG A 139 9.48 -19.68 -15.07
CA ARG A 139 10.50 -20.70 -14.81
C ARG A 139 10.94 -20.67 -13.35
N LEU A 140 10.90 -21.85 -12.74
CA LEU A 140 11.45 -22.07 -11.39
C LEU A 140 12.94 -22.41 -11.48
N ASN A 141 13.67 -22.22 -10.39
CA ASN A 141 15.05 -22.68 -10.25
C ASN A 141 15.16 -24.21 -10.39
N ALA A 142 16.40 -24.76 -10.41
CA ALA A 142 16.66 -26.20 -10.50
C ALA A 142 15.96 -26.99 -9.38
N ALA A 143 15.88 -26.45 -8.16
CA ALA A 143 15.18 -27.05 -7.03
C ALA A 143 13.64 -26.91 -7.09
N ARG A 144 13.10 -26.22 -8.11
CA ARG A 144 11.66 -25.94 -8.30
C ARG A 144 11.00 -25.19 -7.13
N THR A 145 11.78 -24.46 -6.33
CA THR A 145 11.30 -23.75 -5.13
C THR A 145 11.08 -22.25 -5.35
N THR A 146 11.89 -21.63 -6.24
CA THR A 146 11.91 -20.17 -6.36
C THR A 146 11.85 -19.74 -7.82
N PRO A 147 11.00 -18.76 -8.18
CA PRO A 147 10.95 -18.18 -9.52
C PRO A 147 12.08 -17.16 -9.71
N ALA A 148 13.33 -17.62 -9.87
CA ALA A 148 14.52 -16.78 -9.87
C ALA A 148 14.44 -15.63 -10.89
N ILE A 149 13.95 -15.91 -12.11
CA ILE A 149 13.82 -14.88 -13.16
C ILE A 149 12.80 -13.81 -12.72
N ALA A 150 11.67 -14.20 -12.14
CA ALA A 150 10.68 -13.25 -11.67
C ALA A 150 11.22 -12.38 -10.51
N VAL A 151 12.02 -12.97 -9.61
CA VAL A 151 12.68 -12.21 -8.52
C VAL A 151 13.65 -11.18 -9.08
N ILE A 152 14.50 -11.57 -10.04
CA ILE A 152 15.47 -10.68 -10.68
C ILE A 152 14.74 -9.55 -11.42
N VAL A 153 13.72 -9.86 -12.20
CA VAL A 153 12.93 -8.87 -12.95
C VAL A 153 12.28 -7.86 -11.99
N MET A 154 11.65 -8.35 -10.93
CA MET A 154 11.03 -7.46 -9.94
C MET A 154 12.05 -6.62 -9.17
N GLY A 155 13.19 -7.21 -8.80
CA GLY A 155 14.29 -6.47 -8.17
C GLY A 155 14.86 -5.38 -9.10
N ALA A 156 15.03 -5.68 -10.38
CA ALA A 156 15.51 -4.72 -11.38
C ALA A 156 14.51 -3.57 -11.59
N ILE A 157 13.20 -3.87 -11.67
CA ILE A 157 12.15 -2.84 -11.77
C ILE A 157 12.18 -1.92 -10.55
N VAL A 158 12.26 -2.48 -9.34
CA VAL A 158 12.35 -1.69 -8.11
C VAL A 158 13.60 -0.82 -8.09
N ALA A 159 14.77 -1.38 -8.46
CA ALA A 159 16.02 -0.62 -8.52
C ALA A 159 15.92 0.54 -9.53
N LEU A 160 15.34 0.30 -10.71
CA LEU A 160 15.12 1.33 -11.72
C LEU A 160 14.20 2.45 -11.21
N LEU A 161 13.11 2.10 -10.55
CA LEU A 161 12.18 3.07 -9.95
C LEU A 161 12.85 3.92 -8.87
N VAL A 162 13.75 3.35 -8.08
CA VAL A 162 14.53 4.08 -7.06
C VAL A 162 15.49 5.07 -7.70
N LEU A 163 16.10 4.72 -8.84
CA LEU A 163 17.04 5.59 -9.55
C LEU A 163 16.37 6.76 -10.28
N ILE A 164 15.16 6.56 -10.80
CA ILE A 164 14.45 7.54 -11.64
C ILE A 164 13.43 8.36 -10.84
N GLY A 165 12.78 7.74 -9.86
CA GLY A 165 11.67 8.31 -9.13
C GLY A 165 12.09 9.11 -7.89
N ASN A 166 11.23 10.04 -7.49
CA ASN A 166 11.28 10.57 -6.13
C ASN A 166 10.21 9.88 -5.26
N VAL A 167 10.43 9.91 -3.96
CA VAL A 167 9.56 9.23 -2.98
C VAL A 167 8.11 9.71 -3.07
N LYS A 168 7.90 11.03 -3.22
CA LYS A 168 6.56 11.63 -3.30
C LYS A 168 5.80 11.11 -4.52
N THR A 169 6.40 11.17 -5.70
CA THR A 169 5.78 10.72 -6.95
C THR A 169 5.47 9.23 -6.93
N THR A 170 6.42 8.42 -6.43
CA THR A 170 6.24 6.97 -6.33
C THR A 170 5.12 6.62 -5.33
N TRP A 171 5.04 7.34 -4.22
CA TRP A 171 3.98 7.17 -3.24
C TRP A 171 2.60 7.53 -3.80
N SER A 172 2.48 8.70 -4.45
CA SER A 172 1.25 9.15 -5.10
C SER A 172 0.79 8.16 -6.19
N PHE A 173 1.73 7.68 -7.01
CA PHE A 173 1.45 6.65 -8.03
C PHE A 173 0.96 5.34 -7.40
N SER A 174 1.57 4.90 -6.30
CA SER A 174 1.12 3.74 -5.54
C SER A 174 -0.29 3.95 -5.00
N ALA A 175 -0.59 5.13 -4.43
CA ALA A 175 -1.91 5.46 -3.90
C ALA A 175 -3.00 5.35 -4.96
N PHE A 176 -2.78 5.94 -6.13
CA PHE A 176 -3.72 5.85 -7.25
C PHE A 176 -3.99 4.38 -7.66
N ASN A 177 -2.93 3.62 -7.94
CA ASN A 177 -3.08 2.24 -8.41
C ASN A 177 -3.76 1.34 -7.38
N VAL A 178 -3.44 1.51 -6.11
CA VAL A 178 -4.05 0.74 -5.03
C VAL A 178 -5.53 1.10 -4.87
N LEU A 179 -5.90 2.37 -4.93
CA LEU A 179 -7.30 2.79 -4.89
C LEU A 179 -8.11 2.20 -6.06
N ILE A 180 -7.55 2.18 -7.28
CA ILE A 180 -8.20 1.52 -8.43
C ILE A 180 -8.30 0.00 -8.20
N TYR A 181 -7.25 -0.64 -7.67
CA TYR A 181 -7.30 -2.07 -7.33
C TYR A 181 -8.41 -2.38 -6.32
N TYR A 182 -8.55 -1.59 -5.25
CA TYR A 182 -9.63 -1.79 -4.28
C TYR A 182 -11.00 -1.42 -4.82
N ALA A 183 -11.12 -0.45 -5.73
CA ALA A 183 -12.36 -0.19 -6.44
C ALA A 183 -12.82 -1.42 -7.24
N LEU A 184 -11.90 -2.07 -7.98
CA LEU A 184 -12.18 -3.31 -8.71
C LEU A 184 -12.51 -4.47 -7.77
N THR A 185 -11.87 -4.55 -6.61
CA THR A 185 -12.17 -5.56 -5.58
C THR A 185 -13.60 -5.38 -5.06
N ASN A 186 -14.01 -4.15 -4.73
CA ASN A 186 -15.38 -3.84 -4.32
C ASN A 186 -16.39 -4.14 -5.44
N LEU A 187 -16.06 -3.80 -6.68
CA LEU A 187 -16.90 -4.14 -7.84
C LEU A 187 -17.08 -5.65 -8.00
N SER A 188 -16.03 -6.43 -7.76
CA SER A 188 -16.09 -7.89 -7.76
C SER A 188 -16.96 -8.43 -6.62
N ALA A 189 -16.86 -7.82 -5.43
CA ALA A 189 -17.69 -8.18 -4.28
C ALA A 189 -19.20 -7.94 -4.53
N LEU A 190 -19.57 -6.92 -5.32
CA LEU A 190 -20.95 -6.67 -5.72
C LEU A 190 -21.52 -7.77 -6.61
N ARG A 191 -20.68 -8.54 -7.31
CA ARG A 191 -21.10 -9.65 -8.19
C ARG A 191 -21.25 -11.00 -7.46
N LEU A 192 -20.86 -11.07 -6.19
CA LEU A 192 -21.05 -12.29 -5.38
C LEU A 192 -22.53 -12.57 -5.15
N SER A 193 -22.89 -13.85 -5.12
CA SER A 193 -24.25 -14.30 -4.75
C SER A 193 -24.54 -13.99 -3.27
N ALA A 194 -25.81 -13.92 -2.90
CA ALA A 194 -26.21 -13.62 -1.52
C ALA A 194 -25.66 -14.64 -0.49
N SER A 195 -25.50 -15.90 -0.90
CA SER A 195 -24.96 -16.98 -0.06
C SER A 195 -23.45 -16.91 0.17
N GLU A 196 -22.71 -16.22 -0.72
CA GLU A 196 -21.26 -16.10 -0.64
C GLU A 196 -20.81 -14.80 0.06
N ARG A 197 -21.74 -13.90 0.34
CA ARG A 197 -21.44 -12.61 0.97
C ARG A 197 -21.34 -12.72 2.47
N LEU A 198 -20.22 -12.25 3.02
CA LEU A 198 -20.04 -12.11 4.47
C LEU A 198 -20.63 -10.80 5.00
N TYR A 199 -20.73 -9.76 4.15
CA TYR A 199 -21.14 -8.40 4.53
C TYR A 199 -22.23 -7.86 3.60
N PRO A 200 -23.05 -6.88 4.07
CA PRO A 200 -24.05 -6.22 3.24
C PRO A 200 -23.44 -5.54 2.00
N THR A 201 -24.19 -5.54 0.89
CA THR A 201 -23.78 -4.89 -0.38
C THR A 201 -23.50 -3.40 -0.24
N ALA A 202 -24.13 -2.73 0.73
CA ALA A 202 -23.90 -1.32 1.02
C ALA A 202 -22.41 -1.02 1.30
N ILE A 203 -21.69 -1.94 1.99
CA ILE A 203 -20.27 -1.79 2.29
C ILE A 203 -19.46 -1.81 1.00
N ALA A 204 -19.76 -2.71 0.06
CA ALA A 204 -19.06 -2.78 -1.22
C ALA A 204 -19.35 -1.55 -2.10
N TRP A 205 -20.59 -1.01 -2.09
CA TRP A 205 -20.94 0.22 -2.79
C TRP A 205 -20.21 1.43 -2.20
N THR A 206 -20.24 1.60 -0.90
CA THR A 206 -19.51 2.71 -0.25
C THR A 206 -18.00 2.61 -0.47
N GLY A 207 -17.43 1.41 -0.39
CA GLY A 207 -16.03 1.16 -0.70
C GLY A 207 -15.67 1.49 -2.14
N LEU A 208 -16.49 1.09 -3.12
CA LEU A 208 -16.29 1.40 -4.54
C LEU A 208 -16.29 2.91 -4.78
N ILE A 209 -17.32 3.60 -4.31
CA ILE A 209 -17.47 5.06 -4.49
C ILE A 209 -16.32 5.81 -3.80
N ALA A 210 -16.00 5.45 -2.57
CA ALA A 210 -14.92 6.09 -1.82
C ALA A 210 -13.55 5.88 -2.48
N CYS A 211 -13.24 4.68 -2.96
CA CYS A 211 -11.99 4.40 -3.66
C CYS A 211 -11.88 5.18 -4.97
N LEU A 212 -12.94 5.21 -5.78
CA LEU A 212 -12.96 5.98 -7.03
C LEU A 212 -12.86 7.49 -6.75
N PHE A 213 -13.59 8.00 -5.76
CA PHE A 213 -13.53 9.40 -5.38
C PHE A 213 -12.10 9.78 -4.94
N LEU A 214 -11.50 9.03 -4.03
CA LEU A 214 -10.15 9.32 -3.53
C LEU A 214 -9.06 9.15 -4.60
N ALA A 215 -9.23 8.24 -5.57
CA ALA A 215 -8.25 8.04 -6.63
C ALA A 215 -7.99 9.32 -7.45
N PHE A 216 -8.98 10.17 -7.61
CA PHE A 216 -8.86 11.43 -8.34
C PHE A 216 -8.45 12.64 -7.49
N TRP A 217 -8.22 12.45 -6.19
CA TRP A 217 -7.61 13.46 -5.31
C TRP A 217 -6.08 13.40 -5.28
N VAL A 218 -5.49 12.45 -5.98
CA VAL A 218 -4.04 12.42 -6.27
C VAL A 218 -3.72 13.42 -7.39
N GLU A 219 -2.46 13.83 -7.53
CA GLU A 219 -2.05 14.79 -8.55
C GLU A 219 -2.47 14.35 -9.97
N PRO A 220 -2.99 15.28 -10.83
CA PRO A 220 -3.52 14.93 -12.16
C PRO A 220 -2.54 14.18 -13.07
N GLN A 221 -1.25 14.49 -12.98
CA GLN A 221 -0.21 13.79 -13.74
C GLN A 221 -0.12 12.31 -13.39
N ILE A 222 -0.36 11.98 -12.12
CA ILE A 222 -0.25 10.63 -11.58
C ILE A 222 -1.40 9.75 -12.10
N TRP A 223 -2.66 10.22 -12.00
CA TRP A 223 -3.77 9.41 -12.50
C TRP A 223 -3.80 9.32 -14.03
N LEU A 224 -3.29 10.32 -14.76
CA LEU A 224 -3.11 10.19 -16.22
C LEU A 224 -2.10 9.10 -16.58
N ILE A 225 -0.95 9.05 -15.90
CA ILE A 225 0.05 7.98 -16.09
C ILE A 225 -0.54 6.63 -15.70
N GLY A 226 -1.24 6.55 -14.56
CA GLY A 226 -1.86 5.30 -14.08
C GLY A 226 -2.91 4.77 -15.04
N LEU A 227 -3.82 5.62 -15.54
CA LEU A 227 -4.81 5.24 -16.55
C LEU A 227 -4.14 4.83 -17.87
N GLY A 228 -3.09 5.53 -18.28
CA GLY A 228 -2.30 5.18 -19.46
C GLY A 228 -1.70 3.77 -19.36
N LEU A 229 -1.12 3.42 -18.22
CA LEU A 229 -0.57 2.08 -17.98
C LEU A 229 -1.66 0.99 -17.94
N ILE A 230 -2.82 1.29 -17.35
CA ILE A 230 -3.97 0.36 -17.37
C ILE A 230 -4.41 0.15 -18.82
N GLY A 231 -4.52 1.22 -19.60
CA GLY A 231 -4.86 1.15 -21.02
C GLY A 231 -3.88 0.31 -21.82
N LEU A 232 -2.57 0.51 -21.62
CA LEU A 232 -1.52 -0.30 -22.25
C LEU A 232 -1.62 -1.78 -21.86
N GLY A 233 -1.91 -2.08 -20.57
CA GLY A 233 -2.12 -3.45 -20.11
C GLY A 233 -3.34 -4.12 -20.77
N LEU A 234 -4.42 -3.40 -20.96
CA LEU A 234 -5.61 -3.89 -21.65
C LEU A 234 -5.34 -4.12 -23.14
N LEU A 235 -4.61 -3.22 -23.81
CA LEU A 235 -4.18 -3.40 -25.19
C LEU A 235 -3.28 -4.61 -25.35
N TRP A 236 -2.29 -4.78 -24.48
CA TRP A 236 -1.44 -5.97 -24.45
C TRP A 236 -2.26 -7.25 -24.34
N LYS A 237 -3.21 -7.27 -23.42
CA LYS A 237 -4.10 -8.43 -23.23
C LYS A 237 -4.96 -8.70 -24.48
N ALA A 238 -5.45 -7.66 -25.15
CA ALA A 238 -6.22 -7.79 -26.39
C ALA A 238 -5.36 -8.38 -27.52
N LEU A 239 -4.11 -7.94 -27.65
CA LEU A 239 -3.17 -8.40 -28.67
C LEU A 239 -2.64 -9.83 -28.45
N THR A 240 -2.53 -10.27 -27.19
CA THR A 240 -1.99 -11.61 -26.85
C THR A 240 -3.05 -12.70 -26.75
N ARG A 241 -4.33 -12.36 -26.88
CA ARG A 241 -5.44 -13.33 -26.90
C ARG A 241 -5.77 -13.90 -28.29
N PHE A 242 -4.96 -13.57 -29.30
CA PHE A 242 -5.04 -14.17 -30.63
C PHE A 242 -3.93 -15.25 -30.82
#